data_b5d12789541399a03eecd781ac121441
#
_entry.id   b5d12789541399a03eecd781ac121441
#
_cell.length_a   1.000
_cell.length_b   1.000
_cell.length_c   1.000
_cell.angle_alpha   90.00
_cell.angle_beta   90.00
_cell.angle_gamma   90.00
#
_symmetry.space_group_name_H-M   'P 1'
#
loop_
_entity.id
_entity.type
_entity.pdbx_description
1 polymer ?
#
loop_
_entity_poly.entity_id
_entity_poly.type
_entity_poly.pdbx_seq_one_letter_code
_entity_poly.pdbx_strand_id
1 'polypeptide(L)'
;FDRPNLSLAVEQKTNNWKKQLLNFLENKINESGIIYCLSRKETESVADFLNEKNFNAIPYHAGQEKILRKNNQNKFMNEDGIIIVATIAFGMGIDKSNVRFVAHTSLPSSIEAYYQEIGRAGRDGNPSETILLYGLNDLFQRRRFIELDKSDNHHKLRENKRLDSLLAYCETPVCRKKALLSYFDEEIKNCNNCDNCLRPPKMLDGSELAQMVLSAIYRSGQTFGTVHIINILLGEESSKIIERGHNKIKTFGVGSNYNKGFWQSFIRQLLSSAHIIINIK
;
A
#
# COMPACT_ATOMS: atom_id res chain seq x y z
N PHE A 1 17.45 -13.56 -5.71
CA PHE A 1 16.51 -12.47 -5.41
C PHE A 1 16.79 -11.77 -4.07
N ASP A 2 17.46 -12.42 -3.10
CA ASP A 2 17.69 -11.81 -1.79
C ASP A 2 18.61 -10.58 -1.85
N ARG A 3 18.20 -9.53 -1.16
CA ARG A 3 18.91 -8.26 -1.00
C ARG A 3 19.05 -7.97 0.51
N PRO A 4 20.08 -8.52 1.18
CA PRO A 4 20.21 -8.42 2.64
C PRO A 4 20.29 -6.98 3.16
N ASN A 5 20.79 -6.07 2.34
CA ASN A 5 20.93 -4.65 2.66
C ASN A 5 19.61 -3.85 2.61
N LEU A 6 18.50 -4.43 2.14
CA LEU A 6 17.20 -3.74 2.13
C LEU A 6 16.40 -4.05 3.40
N SER A 7 15.95 -3.01 4.10
CA SER A 7 14.94 -3.10 5.14
C SER A 7 13.55 -2.86 4.54
N LEU A 8 12.59 -3.73 4.84
CA LEU A 8 11.23 -3.68 4.31
C LEU A 8 10.25 -3.31 5.42
N ALA A 9 9.41 -2.31 5.18
CA ALA A 9 8.31 -1.93 6.06
C ALA A 9 7.01 -1.74 5.29
N VAL A 10 5.90 -2.11 5.91
CA VAL A 10 4.54 -1.87 5.39
C VAL A 10 3.70 -1.26 6.49
N GLU A 11 3.12 -0.09 6.25
CA GLU A 11 2.29 0.60 7.22
C GLU A 11 0.89 0.88 6.67
N GLN A 12 -0.10 0.81 7.56
CA GLN A 12 -1.44 1.25 7.22
C GLN A 12 -1.45 2.75 6.99
N LYS A 13 -1.87 3.17 5.80
CA LYS A 13 -2.05 4.58 5.43
C LYS A 13 -3.17 5.21 6.24
N THR A 14 -2.86 6.25 6.98
CA THR A 14 -3.82 7.03 7.75
C THR A 14 -4.28 8.27 6.98
N ASN A 15 -5.28 9.00 7.50
CA ASN A 15 -5.67 10.29 6.92
C ASN A 15 -4.51 11.30 6.92
N ASN A 16 -3.54 11.14 7.83
CA ASN A 16 -2.35 11.99 7.92
C ASN A 16 -1.09 11.29 7.35
N TRP A 17 -1.24 10.58 6.24
CA TRP A 17 -0.16 9.79 5.63
C TRP A 17 1.06 10.63 5.21
N LYS A 18 0.87 11.91 4.89
CA LYS A 18 2.01 12.82 4.64
C LYS A 18 2.91 12.95 5.86
N LYS A 19 2.35 12.93 7.08
CA LYS A 19 3.14 12.89 8.31
C LYS A 19 3.85 11.53 8.49
N GLN A 20 3.21 10.41 8.12
CA GLN A 20 3.88 9.10 8.12
C GLN A 20 5.09 9.10 7.17
N LEU A 21 4.92 9.67 5.97
CA LEU A 21 6.02 9.83 5.01
C LEU A 21 7.15 10.70 5.59
N LEU A 22 6.83 11.84 6.23
CA LEU A 22 7.85 12.70 6.88
C LEU A 22 8.58 11.97 7.99
N ASN A 23 7.90 11.23 8.85
CA ASN A 23 8.54 10.44 9.91
C ASN A 23 9.52 9.42 9.32
N PHE A 24 9.16 8.78 8.20
CA PHE A 24 10.09 7.88 7.49
C PHE A 24 11.31 8.63 6.93
N LEU A 25 11.14 9.88 6.50
CA LEU A 25 12.18 10.72 5.91
C LEU A 25 13.02 11.52 6.94
N GLU A 26 12.68 11.48 8.23
CA GLU A 26 13.24 12.36 9.27
C GLU A 26 14.77 12.40 9.28
N ASN A 27 15.43 11.28 9.06
CA ASN A 27 16.89 11.16 9.06
C ASN A 27 17.50 11.05 7.64
N LYS A 28 16.77 11.46 6.59
CA LYS A 28 17.14 11.23 5.18
C LYS A 28 17.24 12.51 4.34
N ILE A 29 17.50 13.68 4.99
CA ILE A 29 17.45 15.00 4.34
C ILE A 29 18.41 15.10 3.13
N ASN A 30 19.60 14.50 3.23
CA ASN A 30 20.61 14.55 2.16
C ASN A 30 20.76 13.20 1.43
N GLU A 31 19.78 12.33 1.54
CA GLU A 31 19.79 11.04 0.88
C GLU A 31 19.01 11.06 -0.43
N SER A 32 19.55 10.38 -1.44
CA SER A 32 18.80 10.15 -2.68
C SER A 32 17.76 9.06 -2.50
N GLY A 33 16.54 9.33 -2.96
CA GLY A 33 15.43 8.39 -2.81
C GLY A 33 14.39 8.49 -3.91
N ILE A 34 13.50 7.49 -3.94
CA ILE A 34 12.39 7.43 -4.89
C ILE A 34 11.08 7.30 -4.11
N ILE A 35 10.10 8.12 -4.45
CA ILE A 35 8.74 8.04 -3.88
C ILE A 35 7.76 7.77 -5.03
N TYR A 36 7.12 6.60 -4.99
CA TYR A 36 6.12 6.23 -5.97
C TYR A 36 4.71 6.66 -5.53
N CYS A 37 4.05 7.41 -6.41
CA CYS A 37 2.67 7.90 -6.25
C CYS A 37 1.75 7.31 -7.33
N LEU A 38 0.46 7.23 -7.02
CA LEU A 38 -0.52 6.66 -7.94
C LEU A 38 -0.81 7.56 -9.14
N SER A 39 -0.88 8.87 -8.93
CA SER A 39 -1.31 9.84 -9.94
C SER A 39 -0.29 10.95 -10.18
N ARG A 40 -0.36 11.59 -11.36
CA ARG A 40 0.44 12.76 -11.72
C ARG A 40 0.26 13.90 -10.72
N LYS A 41 -0.99 14.21 -10.38
CA LYS A 41 -1.34 15.27 -9.42
C LYS A 41 -0.76 15.00 -8.02
N GLU A 42 -0.80 13.75 -7.57
CA GLU A 42 -0.20 13.37 -6.28
C GLU A 42 1.32 13.52 -6.32
N THR A 43 1.95 13.14 -7.44
CA THR A 43 3.40 13.30 -7.65
C THR A 43 3.84 14.75 -7.47
N GLU A 44 3.14 15.69 -8.09
CA GLU A 44 3.44 17.14 -7.96
C GLU A 44 3.17 17.62 -6.52
N SER A 45 1.99 17.31 -5.96
CA SER A 45 1.62 17.73 -4.59
C SER A 45 2.55 17.16 -3.51
N VAL A 46 3.12 15.98 -3.70
CA VAL A 46 4.08 15.39 -2.75
C VAL A 46 5.44 16.05 -2.90
N ALA A 47 5.88 16.32 -4.12
CA ALA A 47 7.15 17.03 -4.36
C ALA A 47 7.12 18.44 -3.75
N ASP A 48 6.04 19.20 -3.97
CA ASP A 48 5.85 20.54 -3.38
C ASP A 48 5.87 20.47 -1.85
N PHE A 49 5.09 19.54 -1.27
CA PHE A 49 5.03 19.35 0.17
C PHE A 49 6.39 19.01 0.78
N LEU A 50 7.21 18.20 0.11
CA LEU A 50 8.55 17.86 0.60
C LEU A 50 9.52 19.04 0.49
N ASN A 51 9.42 19.85 -0.58
CA ASN A 51 10.21 21.06 -0.75
C ASN A 51 9.90 22.11 0.33
N GLU A 52 8.62 22.25 0.75
CA GLU A 52 8.24 23.08 1.92
C GLU A 52 8.86 22.57 3.24
N LYS A 53 9.31 21.33 3.29
CA LYS A 53 9.99 20.69 4.43
C LYS A 53 11.51 20.61 4.28
N ASN A 54 12.09 21.40 3.36
CA ASN A 54 13.52 21.48 3.07
C ASN A 54 14.14 20.20 2.50
N PHE A 55 13.35 19.32 1.89
CA PHE A 55 13.87 18.25 1.04
C PHE A 55 14.07 18.78 -0.39
N ASN A 56 14.98 18.16 -1.14
CA ASN A 56 15.16 18.47 -2.56
C ASN A 56 14.37 17.46 -3.40
N ALA A 57 13.07 17.68 -3.55
CA ALA A 57 12.15 16.78 -4.22
C ALA A 57 11.77 17.29 -5.62
N ILE A 58 11.85 16.42 -6.62
CA ILE A 58 11.49 16.74 -8.01
C ILE A 58 10.44 15.77 -8.54
N PRO A 59 9.36 16.25 -9.17
CA PRO A 59 8.32 15.39 -9.71
C PRO A 59 8.78 14.74 -11.04
N TYR A 60 8.28 13.53 -11.31
CA TYR A 60 8.52 12.82 -12.57
C TYR A 60 7.29 11.98 -12.99
N HIS A 61 6.67 12.33 -14.10
CA HIS A 61 5.55 11.59 -14.67
C HIS A 61 5.39 11.81 -16.18
N ALA A 62 4.69 10.91 -16.87
CA ALA A 62 4.52 10.93 -18.30
C ALA A 62 3.77 12.17 -18.86
N GLY A 63 3.09 12.93 -17.99
CA GLY A 63 2.42 14.18 -18.40
C GLY A 63 3.34 15.40 -18.50
N GLN A 64 4.59 15.30 -18.05
CA GLN A 64 5.57 16.37 -18.19
C GLN A 64 6.11 16.45 -19.61
N GLU A 65 6.55 17.65 -20.03
CA GLU A 65 7.27 17.83 -21.27
C GLU A 65 8.53 16.96 -21.34
N LYS A 66 8.84 16.45 -22.53
CA LYS A 66 9.96 15.52 -22.72
C LYS A 66 11.31 16.10 -22.24
N ILE A 67 11.53 17.41 -22.47
CA ILE A 67 12.76 18.08 -22.06
C ILE A 67 12.85 18.17 -20.54
N LEU A 68 11.78 18.63 -19.87
CA LEU A 68 11.72 18.72 -18.41
C LEU A 68 11.94 17.35 -17.76
N ARG A 69 11.24 16.32 -18.26
CA ARG A 69 11.39 14.95 -17.77
C ARG A 69 12.82 14.42 -17.89
N LYS A 70 13.50 14.70 -19.04
CA LYS A 70 14.90 14.34 -19.25
C LYS A 70 15.81 15.07 -18.27
N ASN A 71 15.59 16.37 -18.05
CA ASN A 71 16.37 17.17 -17.11
C ASN A 71 16.19 16.68 -15.67
N ASN A 72 14.98 16.40 -15.25
CA ASN A 72 14.69 15.84 -13.91
C ASN A 72 15.36 14.48 -13.70
N GLN A 73 15.34 13.62 -14.74
CA GLN A 73 16.04 12.34 -14.69
C GLN A 73 17.56 12.53 -14.60
N ASN A 74 18.14 13.40 -15.42
CA ASN A 74 19.57 13.68 -15.40
C ASN A 74 20.01 14.27 -14.06
N LYS A 75 19.22 15.18 -13.50
CA LYS A 75 19.48 15.76 -12.18
C LYS A 75 19.51 14.67 -11.11
N PHE A 76 18.51 13.79 -11.07
CA PHE A 76 18.48 12.67 -10.14
C PHE A 76 19.68 11.72 -10.31
N MET A 77 20.09 11.44 -11.55
CA MET A 77 21.21 10.52 -11.83
C MET A 77 22.57 11.06 -11.40
N ASN A 78 22.78 12.37 -11.53
CA ASN A 78 24.10 12.99 -11.39
C ASN A 78 24.30 13.75 -10.08
N GLU A 79 23.24 14.11 -9.37
CA GLU A 79 23.31 14.85 -8.11
C GLU A 79 22.87 13.95 -6.94
N ASP A 80 23.49 14.16 -5.77
CA ASP A 80 23.11 13.48 -4.53
C ASP A 80 22.05 14.27 -3.75
N GLY A 81 21.40 13.60 -2.81
CA GLY A 81 20.36 14.22 -1.96
C GLY A 81 19.08 14.59 -2.71
N ILE A 82 18.87 14.08 -3.92
CA ILE A 82 17.64 14.31 -4.69
C ILE A 82 16.61 13.22 -4.39
N ILE A 83 15.40 13.64 -4.09
CA ILE A 83 14.23 12.76 -4.00
C ILE A 83 13.43 12.88 -5.30
N ILE A 84 13.30 11.79 -6.04
CA ILE A 84 12.40 11.79 -7.18
C ILE A 84 11.02 11.28 -6.74
N VAL A 85 9.99 12.11 -6.95
CA VAL A 85 8.60 11.73 -6.69
C VAL A 85 7.95 11.37 -8.01
N ALA A 86 7.56 10.11 -8.19
CA ALA A 86 7.25 9.61 -9.53
C ALA A 86 6.01 8.71 -9.56
N THR A 87 5.38 8.64 -10.73
CA THR A 87 4.50 7.53 -11.08
C THR A 87 5.35 6.34 -11.59
N ILE A 88 4.71 5.19 -11.87
CA ILE A 88 5.36 4.02 -12.48
C ILE A 88 6.13 4.32 -13.79
N ALA A 89 5.95 5.52 -14.37
CA ALA A 89 6.70 5.96 -15.55
C ALA A 89 8.21 6.13 -15.28
N PHE A 90 8.62 6.26 -14.00
CA PHE A 90 10.01 6.32 -13.58
C PHE A 90 10.50 4.91 -13.24
N GLY A 91 11.09 4.26 -14.19
CA GLY A 91 11.49 2.86 -13.97
C GLY A 91 12.57 2.38 -14.92
N MET A 92 12.32 2.30 -16.21
CA MET A 92 13.28 1.77 -17.17
C MET A 92 14.50 2.68 -17.30
N GLY A 93 15.70 2.09 -17.21
CA GLY A 93 16.97 2.82 -17.41
C GLY A 93 17.47 3.63 -16.21
N ILE A 94 16.88 3.47 -15.02
CA ILE A 94 17.38 4.09 -13.79
C ILE A 94 18.39 3.16 -13.11
N ASP A 95 19.65 3.57 -13.13
CA ASP A 95 20.78 2.83 -12.56
C ASP A 95 21.63 3.70 -11.63
N LYS A 96 20.97 4.44 -10.73
CA LYS A 96 21.65 5.15 -9.64
C LYS A 96 21.91 4.17 -8.50
N SER A 97 23.17 3.93 -8.18
CA SER A 97 23.57 2.91 -7.21
C SER A 97 23.28 3.30 -5.76
N ASN A 98 23.40 4.59 -5.43
CA ASN A 98 23.30 5.13 -4.08
C ASN A 98 21.89 5.62 -3.69
N VAL A 99 20.84 5.01 -4.21
CA VAL A 99 19.48 5.26 -3.74
C VAL A 99 19.31 4.65 -2.34
N ARG A 100 19.07 5.50 -1.34
CA ARG A 100 19.00 5.06 0.07
C ARG A 100 17.61 4.62 0.52
N PHE A 101 16.58 5.06 -0.19
CA PHE A 101 15.23 4.63 0.16
C PHE A 101 14.29 4.60 -1.04
N VAL A 102 13.26 3.75 -0.91
CA VAL A 102 12.09 3.74 -1.81
C VAL A 102 10.83 3.77 -0.95
N ALA A 103 9.97 4.74 -1.20
CA ALA A 103 8.67 4.86 -0.54
C ALA A 103 7.53 4.72 -1.54
N HIS A 104 6.45 4.06 -1.15
CA HIS A 104 5.21 3.99 -1.91
C HIS A 104 4.09 4.66 -1.11
N THR A 105 3.42 5.63 -1.70
CA THR A 105 2.26 6.30 -1.08
C THR A 105 0.93 5.62 -1.42
N SER A 106 0.97 4.57 -2.24
CA SER A 106 -0.17 3.75 -2.64
C SER A 106 0.29 2.37 -3.09
N LEU A 107 -0.65 1.41 -3.19
CA LEU A 107 -0.34 0.06 -3.66
C LEU A 107 0.27 0.07 -5.08
N PRO A 108 1.38 -0.62 -5.32
CA PRO A 108 1.82 -1.00 -6.66
C PRO A 108 0.77 -1.84 -7.41
N SER A 109 0.99 -2.10 -8.69
CA SER A 109 0.05 -2.92 -9.48
C SER A 109 0.10 -4.40 -9.10
N SER A 110 1.26 -4.88 -8.67
CA SER A 110 1.49 -6.28 -8.30
C SER A 110 2.71 -6.41 -7.39
N ILE A 111 2.93 -7.61 -6.85
CA ILE A 111 4.10 -7.92 -6.03
C ILE A 111 5.40 -7.88 -6.87
N GLU A 112 5.33 -8.25 -8.16
CA GLU A 112 6.47 -8.17 -9.08
C GLU A 112 6.86 -6.70 -9.35
N ALA A 113 5.86 -5.83 -9.58
CA ALA A 113 6.10 -4.39 -9.74
C ALA A 113 6.73 -3.82 -8.47
N TYR A 114 6.18 -4.14 -7.30
CA TYR A 114 6.74 -3.73 -6.01
C TYR A 114 8.19 -4.18 -5.85
N TYR A 115 8.49 -5.45 -6.15
CA TYR A 115 9.84 -5.99 -6.06
C TYR A 115 10.82 -5.25 -6.99
N GLN A 116 10.44 -4.97 -8.23
CA GLN A 116 11.26 -4.21 -9.18
C GLN A 116 11.48 -2.76 -8.73
N GLU A 117 10.47 -2.14 -8.13
CA GLU A 117 10.53 -0.75 -7.67
C GLU A 117 11.43 -0.62 -6.44
N ILE A 118 11.29 -1.47 -5.42
CA ILE A 118 12.17 -1.47 -4.25
C ILE A 118 13.60 -1.91 -4.58
N GLY A 119 13.77 -2.76 -5.59
CA GLY A 119 15.08 -3.22 -6.08
C GLY A 119 15.98 -2.12 -6.64
N ARG A 120 15.48 -0.89 -6.75
CA ARG A 120 16.26 0.29 -7.13
C ARG A 120 17.09 0.85 -5.99
N ALA A 121 16.72 0.56 -4.74
CA ALA A 121 17.47 1.00 -3.57
C ALA A 121 18.71 0.13 -3.32
N GLY A 122 19.78 0.75 -2.84
CA GLY A 122 20.97 0.07 -2.32
C GLY A 122 21.70 -0.83 -3.31
N ARG A 123 21.76 -0.49 -4.58
CA ARG A 123 22.49 -1.29 -5.59
C ARG A 123 24.00 -1.35 -5.35
N ASP A 124 24.51 -0.41 -4.58
CA ASP A 124 25.90 -0.38 -4.10
C ASP A 124 26.17 -1.31 -2.91
N GLY A 125 25.16 -2.06 -2.43
CA GLY A 125 25.27 -2.95 -1.28
C GLY A 125 25.12 -2.28 0.07
N ASN A 126 25.05 -0.94 0.13
CA ASN A 126 24.89 -0.21 1.37
C ASN A 126 23.44 -0.33 1.91
N PRO A 127 23.25 -0.18 3.26
CA PRO A 127 21.93 -0.22 3.88
C PRO A 127 20.96 0.74 3.21
N SER A 128 19.75 0.27 2.94
CA SER A 128 18.68 1.04 2.33
C SER A 128 17.33 0.61 2.87
N GLU A 129 16.37 1.52 2.88
CA GLU A 129 15.08 1.30 3.53
C GLU A 129 13.94 1.42 2.53
N THR A 130 12.91 0.63 2.72
CA THR A 130 11.68 0.77 1.94
C THR A 130 10.46 0.85 2.83
N ILE A 131 9.50 1.67 2.44
CA ILE A 131 8.20 1.74 3.09
C ILE A 131 7.07 1.69 2.07
N LEU A 132 6.05 0.91 2.36
CA LEU A 132 4.79 0.90 1.61
C LEU A 132 3.67 1.38 2.52
N LEU A 133 3.11 2.56 2.20
CA LEU A 133 1.91 3.09 2.83
C LEU A 133 0.69 2.70 2.00
N TYR A 134 -0.25 1.96 2.58
CA TYR A 134 -1.46 1.55 1.86
C TYR A 134 -2.70 1.49 2.75
N GLY A 135 -3.85 1.58 2.13
CA GLY A 135 -5.15 1.48 2.79
C GLY A 135 -6.22 0.85 1.88
N LEU A 136 -7.40 0.66 2.42
CA LEU A 136 -8.53 0.10 1.66
C LEU A 136 -8.88 0.93 0.41
N ASN A 137 -8.75 2.25 0.48
CA ASN A 137 -9.01 3.11 -0.68
C ASN A 137 -8.05 2.83 -1.84
N ASP A 138 -6.77 2.54 -1.55
CA ASP A 138 -5.79 2.21 -2.59
C ASP A 138 -6.17 0.88 -3.27
N LEU A 139 -6.65 -0.11 -2.49
CA LEU A 139 -7.14 -1.38 -3.02
C LEU A 139 -8.36 -1.17 -3.93
N PHE A 140 -9.35 -0.37 -3.50
CA PHE A 140 -10.53 -0.05 -4.31
C PHE A 140 -10.14 0.65 -5.62
N GLN A 141 -9.22 1.61 -5.58
CA GLN A 141 -8.74 2.31 -6.76
C GLN A 141 -8.04 1.37 -7.73
N ARG A 142 -7.18 0.45 -7.24
CA ARG A 142 -6.51 -0.55 -8.09
C ARG A 142 -7.51 -1.49 -8.76
N ARG A 143 -8.48 -2.04 -8.01
CA ARG A 143 -9.54 -2.88 -8.60
C ARG A 143 -10.35 -2.12 -9.62
N ARG A 144 -10.70 -0.85 -9.36
CA ARG A 144 -11.41 -0.01 -10.32
C ARG A 144 -10.61 0.18 -11.63
N PHE A 145 -9.30 0.38 -11.55
CA PHE A 145 -8.47 0.48 -12.75
C PHE A 145 -8.47 -0.82 -13.56
N ILE A 146 -8.39 -1.98 -12.89
CA ILE A 146 -8.49 -3.28 -13.55
C ILE A 146 -9.84 -3.44 -14.27
N GLU A 147 -10.95 -3.06 -13.62
CA GLU A 147 -12.29 -3.16 -14.21
C GLU A 147 -12.51 -2.22 -15.40
N LEU A 148 -11.96 -1.00 -15.34
CA LEU A 148 -12.05 -0.01 -16.41
C LEU A 148 -11.12 -0.31 -17.60
N ASP A 149 -10.17 -1.21 -17.43
CA ASP A 149 -9.31 -1.64 -18.53
C ASP A 149 -10.12 -2.35 -19.61
N LYS A 150 -9.79 -2.07 -20.87
CA LYS A 150 -10.48 -2.64 -22.03
C LYS A 150 -10.07 -4.07 -22.37
N SER A 151 -9.21 -4.67 -21.57
CA SER A 151 -8.75 -6.04 -21.73
C SER A 151 -9.87 -7.06 -21.47
N ASP A 152 -9.62 -8.30 -21.87
CA ASP A 152 -10.54 -9.41 -21.67
C ASP A 152 -10.68 -9.82 -20.19
N ASN A 153 -11.70 -10.63 -19.90
CA ASN A 153 -11.97 -11.10 -18.54
C ASN A 153 -10.84 -11.96 -17.96
N HIS A 154 -10.10 -12.70 -18.81
CA HIS A 154 -8.96 -13.51 -18.34
C HIS A 154 -7.81 -12.64 -17.87
N HIS A 155 -7.55 -11.53 -18.58
CA HIS A 155 -6.56 -10.55 -18.15
C HIS A 155 -6.97 -9.91 -16.81
N LYS A 156 -8.22 -9.41 -16.70
CA LYS A 156 -8.74 -8.84 -15.45
C LYS A 156 -8.65 -9.80 -14.27
N LEU A 157 -8.97 -11.07 -14.49
CA LEU A 157 -8.86 -12.08 -13.45
C LEU A 157 -7.41 -12.28 -12.99
N ARG A 158 -6.44 -12.31 -13.91
CA ARG A 158 -5.02 -12.40 -13.57
C ARG A 158 -4.54 -11.19 -12.78
N GLU A 159 -4.89 -9.98 -13.22
CA GLU A 159 -4.50 -8.74 -12.52
C GLU A 159 -5.12 -8.66 -11.11
N ASN A 160 -6.37 -9.09 -10.94
CA ASN A 160 -6.98 -9.21 -9.62
C ASN A 160 -6.24 -10.22 -8.72
N LYS A 161 -5.84 -11.39 -9.24
CA LYS A 161 -5.04 -12.37 -8.48
C LYS A 161 -3.66 -11.82 -8.07
N ARG A 162 -2.99 -11.09 -8.95
CA ARG A 162 -1.71 -10.41 -8.64
C ARG A 162 -1.88 -9.37 -7.53
N LEU A 163 -2.96 -8.59 -7.59
CA LEU A 163 -3.30 -7.63 -6.55
C LEU A 163 -3.61 -8.33 -5.22
N ASP A 164 -4.31 -9.48 -5.24
CA ASP A 164 -4.58 -10.28 -4.05
C ASP A 164 -3.28 -10.81 -3.42
N SER A 165 -2.32 -11.25 -4.22
CA SER A 165 -1.00 -11.67 -3.73
C SER A 165 -0.24 -10.51 -3.07
N LEU A 166 -0.30 -9.30 -3.65
CA LEU A 166 0.29 -8.12 -3.03
C LEU A 166 -0.41 -7.76 -1.72
N LEU A 167 -1.73 -7.86 -1.66
CA LEU A 167 -2.48 -7.62 -0.42
C LEU A 167 -2.11 -8.65 0.66
N ALA A 168 -1.99 -9.92 0.31
CA ALA A 168 -1.55 -10.97 1.22
C ALA A 168 -0.14 -10.69 1.77
N TYR A 169 0.78 -10.20 0.91
CA TYR A 169 2.09 -9.72 1.34
C TYR A 169 1.98 -8.53 2.32
N CYS A 170 1.13 -7.56 2.04
CA CYS A 170 0.97 -6.38 2.91
C CYS A 170 0.41 -6.75 4.30
N GLU A 171 -0.49 -7.71 4.39
CA GLU A 171 -1.13 -8.14 5.65
C GLU A 171 -0.41 -9.32 6.34
N THR A 172 0.67 -9.83 5.77
CA THR A 172 1.38 -10.98 6.37
C THR A 172 1.91 -10.66 7.76
N PRO A 173 1.75 -11.55 8.77
CA PRO A 173 2.36 -11.40 10.08
C PRO A 173 3.78 -11.93 10.16
N VAL A 174 4.23 -12.68 9.14
CA VAL A 174 5.59 -13.26 9.12
C VAL A 174 6.60 -12.28 8.54
N CYS A 175 7.88 -12.68 8.56
CA CYS A 175 8.97 -11.89 7.96
C CYS A 175 8.62 -11.43 6.53
N ARG A 176 8.67 -10.11 6.29
CA ARG A 176 8.34 -9.50 4.99
C ARG A 176 9.20 -10.06 3.86
N LYS A 177 10.50 -10.15 4.11
CA LYS A 177 11.43 -10.66 3.11
C LYS A 177 11.16 -12.13 2.78
N LYS A 178 10.89 -12.96 3.80
CA LYS A 178 10.48 -14.36 3.60
C LYS A 178 9.21 -14.45 2.77
N ALA A 179 8.17 -13.67 3.09
CA ALA A 179 6.91 -13.66 2.34
C ALA A 179 7.10 -13.20 0.89
N LEU A 180 7.93 -12.17 0.67
CA LEU A 180 8.24 -11.65 -0.67
C LEU A 180 8.99 -12.66 -1.52
N LEU A 181 10.02 -13.29 -0.98
CA LEU A 181 10.87 -14.24 -1.71
C LEU A 181 10.16 -15.58 -1.95
N SER A 182 9.31 -16.03 -1.01
CA SER A 182 8.47 -17.21 -1.23
C SER A 182 7.51 -17.08 -2.42
N TYR A 183 7.12 -15.85 -2.77
CA TYR A 183 6.35 -15.60 -4.00
C TYR A 183 7.15 -15.91 -5.28
N PHE A 184 8.47 -15.83 -5.21
CA PHE A 184 9.40 -16.15 -6.30
C PHE A 184 10.07 -17.53 -6.13
N ASP A 185 9.45 -18.42 -5.36
CA ASP A 185 9.93 -19.79 -5.09
C ASP A 185 11.32 -19.83 -4.42
N GLU A 186 11.70 -18.78 -3.69
CA GLU A 186 12.95 -18.70 -2.94
C GLU A 186 12.69 -18.77 -1.43
N GLU A 187 13.27 -19.77 -0.78
CA GLU A 187 13.14 -19.94 0.67
C GLU A 187 14.31 -19.32 1.43
N ILE A 188 13.99 -18.49 2.42
CA ILE A 188 14.98 -17.92 3.34
C ILE A 188 14.54 -18.05 4.80
N LYS A 189 15.50 -17.91 5.71
CA LYS A 189 15.22 -17.70 7.13
C LYS A 189 14.68 -16.28 7.37
N ASN A 190 14.24 -15.99 8.57
CA ASN A 190 13.84 -14.62 8.94
C ASN A 190 15.00 -13.65 8.73
N CYS A 191 14.72 -12.50 8.13
CA CYS A 191 15.74 -11.53 7.74
C CYS A 191 16.28 -10.69 8.92
N ASN A 192 15.57 -10.66 10.05
CA ASN A 192 15.86 -9.85 11.23
C ASN A 192 16.02 -8.33 10.97
N ASN A 193 15.55 -7.85 9.81
CA ASN A 193 15.73 -6.47 9.36
C ASN A 193 14.44 -5.85 8.78
N CYS A 194 13.30 -6.54 8.78
CA CYS A 194 12.03 -5.95 8.37
C CYS A 194 11.18 -5.54 9.59
N ASP A 195 10.13 -4.77 9.35
CA ASP A 195 9.20 -4.31 10.39
C ASP A 195 8.67 -5.45 11.27
N ASN A 196 8.21 -6.56 10.65
CA ASN A 196 7.66 -7.72 11.36
C ASN A 196 8.73 -8.51 12.15
N CYS A 197 9.99 -8.49 11.74
CA CYS A 197 11.07 -9.09 12.51
C CYS A 197 11.48 -8.24 13.70
N LEU A 198 11.55 -6.92 13.52
CA LEU A 198 11.96 -5.96 14.54
C LEU A 198 10.84 -5.70 15.57
N ARG A 199 9.60 -5.72 15.13
CA ARG A 199 8.40 -5.50 15.95
C ARG A 199 7.32 -6.51 15.56
N PRO A 200 7.43 -7.78 16.02
CA PRO A 200 6.48 -8.82 15.69
C PRO A 200 5.04 -8.42 16.03
N PRO A 201 4.06 -8.57 15.13
CA PRO A 201 2.68 -8.24 15.40
C PRO A 201 2.10 -9.17 16.48
N LYS A 202 1.27 -8.62 17.35
CA LYS A 202 0.52 -9.42 18.32
C LYS A 202 -0.57 -10.18 17.58
N MET A 203 -0.56 -11.49 17.69
CA MET A 203 -1.59 -12.37 17.16
C MET A 203 -2.71 -12.55 18.18
N LEU A 204 -3.95 -12.53 17.70
CA LEU A 204 -5.14 -12.83 18.50
C LEU A 204 -6.07 -13.77 17.73
N ASP A 205 -6.86 -14.56 18.45
CA ASP A 205 -7.93 -15.34 17.83
C ASP A 205 -9.02 -14.40 17.31
N GLY A 206 -9.15 -14.33 16.01
CA GLY A 206 -10.12 -13.49 15.32
C GLY A 206 -11.44 -14.18 14.98
N SER A 207 -11.70 -15.41 15.44
CA SER A 207 -12.86 -16.21 15.02
C SER A 207 -14.19 -15.51 15.28
N GLU A 208 -14.41 -14.98 16.48
CA GLU A 208 -15.63 -14.24 16.81
C GLU A 208 -15.75 -12.94 16.01
N LEU A 209 -14.64 -12.23 15.84
CA LEU A 209 -14.59 -10.99 15.05
C LEU A 209 -14.93 -11.25 13.59
N ALA A 210 -14.40 -12.34 13.02
CA ALA A 210 -14.72 -12.76 11.66
C ALA A 210 -16.20 -13.10 11.52
N GLN A 211 -16.77 -13.80 12.50
CA GLN A 211 -18.20 -14.11 12.52
C GLN A 211 -19.07 -12.84 12.57
N MET A 212 -18.68 -11.81 13.35
CA MET A 212 -19.39 -10.52 13.39
C MET A 212 -19.39 -9.86 12.00
N VAL A 213 -18.22 -9.77 11.34
CA VAL A 213 -18.10 -9.16 10.01
C VAL A 213 -18.90 -9.94 8.96
N LEU A 214 -18.72 -11.27 8.88
CA LEU A 214 -19.40 -12.12 7.92
C LEU A 214 -20.92 -12.08 8.10
N SER A 215 -21.39 -12.09 9.37
CA SER A 215 -22.81 -11.97 9.68
C SER A 215 -23.38 -10.59 9.30
N ALA A 216 -22.63 -9.50 9.52
CA ALA A 216 -23.03 -8.17 9.09
C ALA A 216 -23.14 -8.06 7.56
N ILE A 217 -22.15 -8.60 6.83
CA ILE A 217 -22.17 -8.67 5.36
C ILE A 217 -23.38 -9.48 4.87
N TYR A 218 -23.59 -10.67 5.40
CA TYR A 218 -24.70 -11.55 5.01
C TYR A 218 -26.08 -10.89 5.27
N ARG A 219 -26.29 -10.35 6.47
CA ARG A 219 -27.57 -9.75 6.89
C ARG A 219 -27.88 -8.43 6.18
N SER A 220 -26.88 -7.73 5.69
CA SER A 220 -27.05 -6.52 4.87
C SER A 220 -27.22 -6.80 3.36
N GLY A 221 -27.25 -8.09 2.95
CA GLY A 221 -27.52 -8.50 1.56
C GLY A 221 -26.27 -8.52 0.66
N GLN A 222 -25.06 -8.51 1.23
CA GLN A 222 -23.79 -8.67 0.50
C GLN A 222 -23.52 -7.65 -0.63
N THR A 223 -24.14 -6.47 -0.56
CA THR A 223 -24.09 -5.44 -1.62
C THR A 223 -23.47 -4.12 -1.16
N PHE A 224 -23.03 -4.04 0.08
CA PHE A 224 -22.55 -2.81 0.68
C PHE A 224 -21.03 -2.82 0.86
N GLY A 225 -20.43 -1.63 0.64
CA GLY A 225 -19.00 -1.43 0.82
C GLY A 225 -18.57 -1.42 2.30
N THR A 226 -17.28 -1.50 2.52
CA THR A 226 -16.63 -1.64 3.83
C THR A 226 -17.08 -0.59 4.86
N VAL A 227 -17.22 0.69 4.45
CA VAL A 227 -17.64 1.76 5.37
C VAL A 227 -19.03 1.49 5.93
N HIS A 228 -19.97 1.01 5.10
CA HIS A 228 -21.32 0.69 5.55
C HIS A 228 -21.34 -0.51 6.51
N ILE A 229 -20.54 -1.54 6.25
CA ILE A 229 -20.40 -2.70 7.13
C ILE A 229 -19.79 -2.28 8.49
N ILE A 230 -18.77 -1.43 8.47
CA ILE A 230 -18.16 -0.91 9.70
C ILE A 230 -19.16 -0.09 10.51
N ASN A 231 -19.94 0.77 9.87
CA ASN A 231 -20.98 1.55 10.58
C ASN A 231 -22.04 0.63 11.21
N ILE A 232 -22.44 -0.46 10.55
CA ILE A 232 -23.32 -1.48 11.15
C ILE A 232 -22.66 -2.09 12.39
N LEU A 233 -21.41 -2.51 12.32
CA LEU A 233 -20.68 -3.12 13.45
C LEU A 233 -20.54 -2.15 14.63
N LEU A 234 -20.30 -0.88 14.37
CA LEU A 234 -20.16 0.17 15.39
C LEU A 234 -21.50 0.63 15.97
N GLY A 235 -22.62 0.34 15.29
CA GLY A 235 -23.92 0.90 15.66
C GLY A 235 -24.08 2.38 15.29
N GLU A 236 -23.34 2.84 14.28
CA GLU A 236 -23.42 4.20 13.77
C GLU A 236 -24.57 4.35 12.77
N GLU A 237 -25.55 5.17 13.11
CA GLU A 237 -26.67 5.46 12.21
C GLU A 237 -26.25 6.43 11.11
N SER A 238 -26.70 6.15 9.90
CA SER A 238 -26.65 7.04 8.75
C SER A 238 -27.99 6.96 8.02
N SER A 239 -28.32 7.96 7.21
CA SER A 239 -29.53 7.94 6.38
C SER A 239 -29.67 6.63 5.61
N LYS A 240 -28.59 6.16 5.00
CA LYS A 240 -28.58 4.88 4.25
C LYS A 240 -28.81 3.64 5.11
N ILE A 241 -28.31 3.62 6.35
CA ILE A 241 -28.55 2.50 7.30
C ILE A 241 -30.02 2.47 7.74
N ILE A 242 -30.59 3.62 8.03
CA ILE A 242 -32.00 3.76 8.45
C ILE A 242 -32.94 3.38 7.29
N GLU A 243 -32.75 3.94 6.11
CA GLU A 243 -33.55 3.64 4.91
C GLU A 243 -33.57 2.16 4.53
N ARG A 244 -32.45 1.46 4.75
CA ARG A 244 -32.34 0.01 4.49
C ARG A 244 -32.76 -0.86 5.67
N GLY A 245 -33.11 -0.28 6.80
CA GLY A 245 -33.50 -1.00 8.02
C GLY A 245 -32.34 -1.75 8.68
N HIS A 246 -31.06 -1.39 8.35
CA HIS A 246 -29.90 -2.09 8.88
C HIS A 246 -29.61 -1.75 10.35
N ASN A 247 -30.19 -0.70 10.89
CA ASN A 247 -30.17 -0.41 12.33
C ASN A 247 -31.03 -1.40 13.17
N LYS A 248 -31.85 -2.24 12.52
CA LYS A 248 -32.71 -3.25 13.17
C LYS A 248 -32.16 -4.69 13.07
N ILE A 249 -31.07 -4.90 12.34
CA ILE A 249 -30.47 -6.23 12.21
C ILE A 249 -29.70 -6.62 13.47
N LYS A 250 -29.62 -7.92 13.79
CA LYS A 250 -28.95 -8.42 15.00
C LYS A 250 -27.47 -8.08 15.11
N THR A 251 -26.85 -7.69 14.03
CA THR A 251 -25.41 -7.33 13.96
C THR A 251 -25.17 -5.83 14.11
N PHE A 252 -26.21 -5.01 14.30
CA PHE A 252 -26.04 -3.59 14.54
C PHE A 252 -25.47 -3.32 15.92
N GLY A 253 -24.30 -2.69 16.00
CA GLY A 253 -23.62 -2.34 17.25
C GLY A 253 -22.84 -3.47 17.94
N VAL A 254 -22.80 -4.71 17.37
CA VAL A 254 -22.11 -5.85 18.02
C VAL A 254 -20.60 -5.64 18.14
N GLY A 255 -20.04 -4.76 17.35
CA GLY A 255 -18.60 -4.46 17.30
C GLY A 255 -18.22 -3.11 17.93
N SER A 256 -19.10 -2.47 18.69
CA SER A 256 -18.91 -1.14 19.30
C SER A 256 -17.74 -1.06 20.30
N ASN A 257 -17.25 -2.19 20.81
CA ASN A 257 -16.07 -2.26 21.69
C ASN A 257 -14.75 -1.94 20.96
N TYR A 258 -14.76 -1.91 19.63
CA TYR A 258 -13.59 -1.62 18.80
C TYR A 258 -13.82 -0.34 18.01
N ASN A 259 -12.73 0.35 17.66
CA ASN A 259 -12.83 1.57 16.86
C ASN A 259 -12.84 1.25 15.33
N LYS A 260 -13.14 2.27 14.54
CA LYS A 260 -13.22 2.19 13.09
C LYS A 260 -11.90 1.71 12.44
N GLY A 261 -10.75 2.17 12.95
CA GLY A 261 -9.42 1.78 12.45
C GLY A 261 -9.14 0.29 12.65
N PHE A 262 -9.56 -0.26 13.81
CA PHE A 262 -9.49 -1.69 14.08
C PHE A 262 -10.30 -2.50 13.05
N TRP A 263 -11.56 -2.14 12.82
CA TRP A 263 -12.41 -2.83 11.83
C TRP A 263 -11.88 -2.71 10.40
N GLN A 264 -11.33 -1.56 10.04
CA GLN A 264 -10.66 -1.40 8.75
C GLN A 264 -9.48 -2.36 8.60
N SER A 265 -8.66 -2.50 9.64
CA SER A 265 -7.53 -3.44 9.66
C SER A 265 -8.01 -4.89 9.57
N PHE A 266 -9.00 -5.25 10.38
CA PHE A 266 -9.53 -6.60 10.43
C PHE A 266 -10.16 -7.03 9.09
N ILE A 267 -10.93 -6.14 8.45
CA ILE A 267 -11.52 -6.40 7.12
C ILE A 267 -10.43 -6.59 6.05
N ARG A 268 -9.31 -5.84 6.11
CA ARG A 268 -8.19 -6.08 5.20
C ARG A 268 -7.60 -7.49 5.36
N GLN A 269 -7.46 -7.97 6.60
CA GLN A 269 -7.00 -9.33 6.86
C GLN A 269 -7.96 -10.38 6.32
N LEU A 270 -9.27 -10.19 6.46
CA LEU A 270 -10.27 -11.08 5.86
C LEU A 270 -10.22 -11.07 4.32
N LEU A 271 -9.93 -9.92 3.71
CA LEU A 271 -9.71 -9.79 2.27
C LEU A 271 -8.42 -10.51 1.84
N SER A 272 -7.32 -10.31 2.57
CA SER A 272 -6.02 -10.91 2.25
C SER A 272 -6.03 -12.43 2.38
N SER A 273 -6.85 -12.97 3.29
CA SER A 273 -7.04 -14.40 3.50
C SER A 273 -8.17 -15.00 2.66
N ALA A 274 -8.73 -14.22 1.74
CA ALA A 274 -9.84 -14.62 0.85
C ALA A 274 -11.12 -15.10 1.56
N HIS A 275 -11.34 -14.72 2.83
CA HIS A 275 -12.61 -14.99 3.53
C HIS A 275 -13.75 -14.10 3.03
N ILE A 276 -13.44 -12.96 2.48
CA ILE A 276 -14.35 -12.04 1.79
C ILE A 276 -13.72 -11.54 0.50
N ILE A 277 -14.56 -11.14 -0.45
CA ILE A 277 -14.13 -10.56 -1.72
C ILE A 277 -14.82 -9.22 -1.97
N ILE A 278 -14.22 -8.36 -2.75
CA ILE A 278 -14.83 -7.12 -3.23
C ILE A 278 -15.21 -7.31 -4.69
N ASN A 279 -16.50 -7.22 -4.99
CA ASN A 279 -17.01 -7.16 -6.35
C ASN A 279 -17.33 -5.69 -6.68
N ILE A 280 -16.69 -5.14 -7.70
CA ILE A 280 -17.00 -3.80 -8.24
C ILE A 280 -18.02 -4.01 -9.36
N LYS A 281 -19.24 -3.52 -9.14
CA LYS A 281 -20.29 -3.49 -10.17
C LYS A 281 -20.25 -2.17 -10.93
#